data_0a28323c07f3dea6b7c40824127a9ec2
#
_entry.id   0a28323c07f3dea6b7c40824127a9ec2
#
_cell.length_a   1.000
_cell.length_b   1.000
_cell.length_c   1.000
_cell.angle_alpha   90.00
_cell.angle_beta   90.00
_cell.angle_gamma   90.00
#
_symmetry.space_group_name_H-M   'P 1'
#
loop_
_entity.id
_entity.type
_entity.pdbx_description
1 polymer ?
#
loop_
_entity_poly.entity_id
_entity_poly.type
_entity_poly.pdbx_seq_one_letter_code
_entity_poly.pdbx_strand_id
1 'polypeptide(L)'
;MKKRMSLLLVIAMSLAMLVTGCGSSSNSSSANVSSGADSGSSDEFRVGMECGYAPFNWTQSDDSNGGVKVEGNDEYAGGYDVQIAQKIADGLGKKLVIVKTEWDGLVPAVQSGKIDAIIAGMSPTAERKESIDFTDVYYTSDLVMVVKKGGKYENATKLSDFKGATITGQLNTFHYTVIDQIDGVKKDTAMDNFPAMRVALESGKIDGYVSERPEGVSATSANKNFAMVEFADGQGFKTSDEDTAIAVGLKKDSDLKDKINKILAGISEDERKDLMDKTWN
;
A
#
# COMPACT_ATOMS: atom_id res chain seq x y z
N MET A 1 39.94 -38.14 23.26
CA MET A 1 39.83 -39.58 23.61
C MET A 1 38.36 -39.99 23.41
N LYS A 2 38.15 -41.07 22.62
CA LYS A 2 37.01 -42.01 22.57
C LYS A 2 35.68 -41.41 22.10
N LYS A 3 35.22 -41.55 20.87
CA LYS A 3 34.86 -42.75 20.05
C LYS A 3 33.48 -43.33 20.40
N ARG A 4 32.66 -43.41 19.35
CA ARG A 4 31.79 -44.51 18.88
C ARG A 4 30.30 -44.26 19.10
N MET A 5 29.37 -44.44 18.22
CA MET A 5 29.25 -45.17 16.95
C MET A 5 27.82 -45.75 16.90
N SER A 6 27.17 -45.51 15.81
CA SER A 6 26.18 -46.34 15.08
C SER A 6 25.08 -47.07 15.84
N LEU A 7 23.83 -46.98 15.38
CA LEU A 7 23.16 -48.19 14.86
C LEU A 7 21.98 -47.82 13.93
N LEU A 8 22.09 -48.34 12.71
CA LEU A 8 21.04 -48.48 11.69
C LEU A 8 20.07 -49.59 12.13
N LEU A 9 18.77 -49.43 11.88
CA LEU A 9 17.90 -50.59 11.70
C LEU A 9 16.90 -50.33 10.59
N VAL A 10 17.12 -51.02 9.47
CA VAL A 10 16.23 -51.25 8.35
C VAL A 10 15.35 -52.46 8.69
N ILE A 11 14.03 -52.34 8.50
CA ILE A 11 13.18 -53.50 8.27
C ILE A 11 12.16 -53.14 7.18
N ALA A 12 12.31 -53.88 6.09
CA ALA A 12 11.38 -53.97 4.97
C ALA A 12 10.53 -55.27 5.14
N MET A 13 9.50 -55.38 4.32
CA MET A 13 8.65 -56.56 4.01
C MET A 13 7.22 -56.44 4.56
N SER A 14 6.17 -56.77 3.82
CA SER A 14 5.88 -57.37 2.51
C SER A 14 4.34 -57.39 2.39
N LEU A 15 3.80 -57.11 1.28
CA LEU A 15 3.26 -57.89 0.16
C LEU A 15 1.99 -58.73 0.41
N ALA A 16 0.95 -58.43 -0.40
CA ALA A 16 -0.11 -59.28 -0.98
C ALA A 16 -1.31 -59.63 -0.08
N MET A 17 -2.57 -59.63 -0.53
CA MET A 17 -3.14 -60.34 -1.69
C MET A 17 -4.60 -59.87 -1.96
N LEU A 18 -4.93 -60.03 -3.19
CA LEU A 18 -6.20 -60.03 -3.87
C LEU A 18 -7.36 -60.77 -3.21
N VAL A 19 -8.55 -60.22 -3.26
CA VAL A 19 -9.79 -61.02 -3.44
C VAL A 19 -10.74 -60.28 -4.36
N THR A 20 -11.07 -60.92 -5.44
CA THR A 20 -12.12 -60.65 -6.41
C THR A 20 -13.51 -60.86 -5.83
N GLY A 21 -14.45 -59.98 -6.18
CA GLY A 21 -15.87 -60.17 -5.92
C GLY A 21 -16.71 -59.30 -6.87
N CYS A 22 -17.25 -59.93 -7.92
CA CYS A 22 -18.28 -59.36 -8.82
C CYS A 22 -19.59 -59.18 -8.13
N GLY A 23 -20.32 -58.10 -8.43
CA GLY A 23 -21.71 -57.89 -8.06
C GLY A 23 -22.27 -56.57 -8.58
N SER A 24 -23.14 -56.69 -9.55
CA SER A 24 -23.79 -55.72 -10.43
C SER A 24 -24.50 -54.50 -9.82
N SER A 25 -24.47 -53.44 -10.61
CA SER A 25 -25.54 -52.50 -10.99
C SER A 25 -25.82 -51.30 -10.09
N SER A 26 -25.60 -50.20 -10.74
CA SER A 26 -26.38 -48.98 -10.90
C SER A 26 -25.93 -47.72 -10.18
N ASN A 27 -25.76 -46.80 -11.05
CA ASN A 27 -25.82 -45.34 -10.94
C ASN A 27 -24.57 -44.58 -10.51
N SER A 28 -23.85 -44.27 -11.54
CA SER A 28 -22.74 -43.29 -11.58
C SER A 28 -23.23 -41.89 -11.21
N SER A 29 -22.65 -41.32 -10.15
CA SER A 29 -22.45 -39.89 -10.09
C SER A 29 -20.94 -39.68 -9.93
N SER A 30 -20.28 -39.51 -11.06
CA SER A 30 -18.89 -39.11 -11.12
C SER A 30 -18.80 -37.71 -10.53
N ALA A 31 -18.31 -37.61 -9.32
CA ALA A 31 -17.75 -36.36 -8.82
C ALA A 31 -16.45 -36.11 -9.58
N ASN A 32 -16.57 -35.33 -10.62
CA ASN A 32 -15.45 -34.78 -11.36
C ASN A 32 -14.80 -33.74 -10.46
N VAL A 33 -13.70 -34.09 -9.78
CA VAL A 33 -12.84 -33.09 -9.15
C VAL A 33 -12.07 -32.42 -10.28
N SER A 34 -12.76 -31.45 -10.89
CA SER A 34 -12.10 -30.50 -11.79
C SER A 34 -11.35 -29.50 -10.94
N SER A 35 -10.04 -29.70 -10.82
CA SER A 35 -9.11 -28.64 -10.46
C SER A 35 -8.99 -27.68 -11.65
N GLY A 36 -10.08 -26.98 -11.92
CA GLY A 36 -10.11 -25.82 -12.78
C GLY A 36 -9.77 -24.63 -11.90
N ALA A 37 -8.68 -23.96 -12.18
CA ALA A 37 -8.51 -22.58 -11.78
C ALA A 37 -9.66 -21.80 -12.43
N ASP A 38 -10.68 -21.54 -11.63
CA ASP A 38 -11.81 -20.72 -12.04
C ASP A 38 -11.34 -19.26 -12.12
N SER A 39 -10.95 -18.85 -13.32
CA SER A 39 -10.85 -17.43 -13.67
C SER A 39 -12.25 -16.86 -13.93
N GLY A 40 -13.22 -17.26 -13.11
CA GLY A 40 -14.53 -16.67 -13.05
C GLY A 40 -14.42 -15.28 -12.46
N SER A 41 -14.99 -14.28 -13.13
CA SER A 41 -15.21 -12.93 -12.62
C SER A 41 -15.80 -13.02 -11.21
N SER A 42 -14.99 -12.91 -10.17
CA SER A 42 -15.50 -12.80 -8.82
C SER A 42 -16.36 -11.55 -8.72
N ASP A 43 -17.49 -11.62 -8.01
CA ASP A 43 -18.35 -10.45 -7.75
C ASP A 43 -17.64 -9.41 -6.84
N GLU A 44 -16.38 -9.65 -6.51
CA GLU A 44 -15.55 -8.82 -5.64
C GLU A 44 -14.48 -8.08 -6.44
N PHE A 45 -14.17 -6.87 -5.99
CA PHE A 45 -13.01 -6.08 -6.38
C PHE A 45 -12.10 -5.96 -5.15
N ARG A 46 -11.00 -6.69 -5.15
CA ARG A 46 -10.08 -6.82 -4.02
C ARG A 46 -8.98 -5.78 -4.13
N VAL A 47 -8.95 -4.85 -3.19
CA VAL A 47 -8.03 -3.71 -3.19
C VAL A 47 -7.07 -3.81 -2.02
N GLY A 48 -5.77 -3.76 -2.31
CA GLY A 48 -4.70 -3.71 -1.32
C GLY A 48 -4.36 -2.28 -0.91
N MET A 49 -4.21 -2.05 0.40
CA MET A 49 -3.71 -0.82 0.99
C MET A 49 -3.12 -1.08 2.38
N GLU A 50 -2.24 -0.17 2.88
CA GLU A 50 -1.61 -0.32 4.20
C GLU A 50 -2.58 -0.08 5.36
N CYS A 51 -3.58 0.78 5.16
CA CYS A 51 -4.44 1.33 6.20
C CYS A 51 -3.66 2.04 7.32
N GLY A 52 -2.57 2.69 6.97
CA GLY A 52 -1.67 3.44 7.88
C GLY A 52 -1.20 4.78 7.32
N TYR A 53 -1.74 5.24 6.21
CA TYR A 53 -1.32 6.43 5.46
C TYR A 53 -2.46 7.46 5.36
N ALA A 54 -2.84 8.08 6.49
CA ALA A 54 -3.85 9.14 6.49
C ALA A 54 -3.32 10.42 5.78
N PRO A 55 -4.14 11.12 4.98
CA PRO A 55 -5.58 10.94 4.78
C PRO A 55 -5.95 10.03 3.61
N PHE A 56 -4.97 9.39 2.97
CA PHE A 56 -5.23 8.49 1.84
C PHE A 56 -5.96 7.21 2.30
N ASN A 57 -5.40 6.51 3.27
CA ASN A 57 -6.01 5.31 3.85
C ASN A 57 -5.56 5.10 5.31
N TRP A 58 -6.50 4.84 6.20
CA TRP A 58 -6.21 4.57 7.61
C TRP A 58 -7.20 3.57 8.20
N THR A 59 -6.87 3.03 9.37
CA THR A 59 -7.74 2.14 10.13
C THR A 59 -8.65 2.94 11.08
N GLN A 60 -9.93 2.58 11.12
CA GLN A 60 -10.94 3.13 12.04
C GLN A 60 -11.82 2.01 12.64
N SER A 61 -12.61 2.36 13.67
CA SER A 61 -13.38 1.38 14.44
C SER A 61 -14.75 1.03 13.86
N ASP A 62 -15.28 1.84 12.93
CA ASP A 62 -16.62 1.71 12.38
C ASP A 62 -16.68 2.15 10.91
N ASP A 63 -17.87 2.08 10.32
CA ASP A 63 -18.14 2.44 8.93
C ASP A 63 -18.39 3.95 8.70
N SER A 64 -18.14 4.79 9.70
CA SER A 64 -18.31 6.23 9.56
C SER A 64 -17.48 6.78 8.38
N ASN A 65 -17.93 7.89 7.79
CA ASN A 65 -17.30 8.54 6.65
C ASN A 65 -17.06 7.61 5.43
N GLY A 66 -17.92 6.59 5.26
CA GLY A 66 -17.79 5.62 4.17
C GLY A 66 -16.68 4.61 4.38
N GLY A 67 -16.34 4.31 5.62
CA GLY A 67 -15.39 3.26 5.97
C GLY A 67 -15.85 1.89 5.51
N VAL A 68 -14.94 1.10 4.98
CA VAL A 68 -15.17 -0.26 4.47
C VAL A 68 -14.48 -1.28 5.37
N LYS A 69 -15.22 -2.33 5.77
CA LYS A 69 -14.66 -3.36 6.64
C LYS A 69 -13.45 -4.04 5.99
N VAL A 70 -12.36 -4.14 6.75
CA VAL A 70 -11.15 -4.82 6.31
C VAL A 70 -11.36 -6.34 6.38
N GLU A 71 -10.95 -7.04 5.33
CA GLU A 71 -11.06 -8.49 5.27
C GLU A 71 -10.28 -9.16 6.43
N GLY A 72 -10.94 -10.09 7.11
CA GLY A 72 -10.29 -10.92 8.13
C GLY A 72 -10.09 -10.28 9.49
N ASN A 73 -10.57 -9.05 9.72
CA ASN A 73 -10.54 -8.42 11.04
C ASN A 73 -11.78 -7.57 11.32
N ASP A 74 -11.86 -6.95 12.50
CA ASP A 74 -13.00 -6.13 12.92
C ASP A 74 -12.80 -4.62 12.68
N GLU A 75 -11.69 -4.24 12.06
CA GLU A 75 -11.38 -2.86 11.71
C GLU A 75 -12.02 -2.45 10.38
N TYR A 76 -12.14 -1.15 10.17
CA TYR A 76 -12.57 -0.54 8.92
C TYR A 76 -11.44 0.29 8.34
N ALA A 77 -11.34 0.34 7.03
CA ALA A 77 -10.48 1.27 6.33
C ALA A 77 -11.28 2.51 5.93
N GLY A 78 -10.77 3.68 6.26
CA GLY A 78 -11.28 4.98 5.84
C GLY A 78 -10.23 5.71 5.00
N GLY A 79 -10.64 6.79 4.34
CA GLY A 79 -9.75 7.68 3.63
C GLY A 79 -10.09 7.90 2.15
N TYR A 80 -9.29 8.76 1.54
CA TYR A 80 -9.45 9.14 0.14
C TYR A 80 -9.35 7.93 -0.81
N ASP A 81 -8.37 7.07 -0.60
CA ASP A 81 -8.17 5.86 -1.40
C ASP A 81 -9.36 4.90 -1.30
N VAL A 82 -9.96 4.79 -0.11
CA VAL A 82 -11.15 3.96 0.10
C VAL A 82 -12.35 4.50 -0.68
N GLN A 83 -12.52 5.83 -0.72
CA GLN A 83 -13.57 6.49 -1.50
C GLN A 83 -13.37 6.29 -3.01
N ILE A 84 -12.14 6.41 -3.48
CA ILE A 84 -11.79 6.12 -4.89
C ILE A 84 -12.02 4.64 -5.20
N ALA A 85 -11.60 3.73 -4.33
CA ALA A 85 -11.80 2.29 -4.48
C ALA A 85 -13.29 1.93 -4.56
N GLN A 86 -14.14 2.55 -3.72
CA GLN A 86 -15.59 2.34 -3.75
C GLN A 86 -16.20 2.80 -5.08
N LYS A 87 -15.82 3.99 -5.57
CA LYS A 87 -16.30 4.47 -6.88
C LYS A 87 -15.89 3.55 -8.03
N ILE A 88 -14.66 3.02 -7.97
CA ILE A 88 -14.20 2.05 -8.97
C ILE A 88 -15.01 0.75 -8.88
N ALA A 89 -15.20 0.21 -7.68
CA ALA A 89 -15.99 -1.00 -7.46
C ALA A 89 -17.42 -0.85 -7.98
N ASP A 90 -18.08 0.27 -7.64
CA ASP A 90 -19.44 0.59 -8.12
C ASP A 90 -19.49 0.68 -9.65
N GLY A 91 -18.52 1.35 -10.26
CA GLY A 91 -18.40 1.47 -11.71
C GLY A 91 -18.11 0.14 -12.42
N LEU A 92 -17.47 -0.81 -11.74
CA LEU A 92 -17.24 -2.17 -12.21
C LEU A 92 -18.43 -3.10 -11.94
N GLY A 93 -19.43 -2.67 -11.14
CA GLY A 93 -20.53 -3.49 -10.67
C GLY A 93 -20.10 -4.62 -9.72
N LYS A 94 -19.04 -4.37 -8.92
CA LYS A 94 -18.43 -5.33 -8.00
C LYS A 94 -18.52 -4.86 -6.54
N LYS A 95 -18.48 -5.80 -5.61
CA LYS A 95 -18.36 -5.51 -4.18
C LYS A 95 -16.90 -5.17 -3.85
N LEU A 96 -16.66 -4.03 -3.18
CA LEU A 96 -15.33 -3.69 -2.68
C LEU A 96 -14.94 -4.60 -1.51
N VAL A 97 -13.72 -5.12 -1.56
CA VAL A 97 -13.07 -5.86 -0.48
C VAL A 97 -11.71 -5.22 -0.21
N ILE A 98 -11.50 -4.70 1.00
CA ILE A 98 -10.22 -4.13 1.41
C ILE A 98 -9.34 -5.21 2.02
N VAL A 99 -8.16 -5.40 1.44
CA VAL A 99 -7.12 -6.33 1.89
C VAL A 99 -5.98 -5.53 2.49
N LYS A 100 -5.94 -5.43 3.82
CA LYS A 100 -4.85 -4.76 4.54
C LYS A 100 -3.55 -5.50 4.29
N THR A 101 -2.56 -4.81 3.75
CA THR A 101 -1.30 -5.39 3.32
C THR A 101 -0.17 -4.40 3.59
N GLU A 102 0.89 -4.85 4.24
CA GLU A 102 2.08 -4.02 4.43
C GLU A 102 2.62 -3.51 3.09
N TRP A 103 3.23 -2.32 3.08
CA TRP A 103 3.67 -1.63 1.87
C TRP A 103 4.44 -2.53 0.89
N ASP A 104 5.47 -3.22 1.38
CA ASP A 104 6.32 -4.10 0.56
C ASP A 104 5.58 -5.34 0.03
N GLY A 105 4.45 -5.67 0.61
CA GLY A 105 3.59 -6.78 0.21
C GLY A 105 2.62 -6.44 -0.94
N LEU A 106 2.38 -5.15 -1.23
CA LEU A 106 1.34 -4.72 -2.19
C LEU A 106 1.66 -5.17 -3.63
N VAL A 107 2.87 -4.89 -4.12
CA VAL A 107 3.28 -5.28 -5.48
C VAL A 107 3.28 -6.81 -5.65
N PRO A 108 3.89 -7.61 -4.76
CA PRO A 108 3.75 -9.08 -4.81
C PRO A 108 2.30 -9.58 -4.77
N ALA A 109 1.43 -8.92 -3.99
CA ALA A 109 0.02 -9.32 -3.86
C ALA A 109 -0.75 -9.11 -5.17
N VAL A 110 -0.55 -7.97 -5.87
CA VAL A 110 -1.22 -7.74 -7.16
C VAL A 110 -0.65 -8.63 -8.27
N GLN A 111 0.65 -8.88 -8.27
CA GLN A 111 1.28 -9.78 -9.25
C GLN A 111 0.78 -11.21 -9.13
N SER A 112 0.58 -11.70 -7.89
CA SER A 112 0.08 -13.05 -7.63
C SER A 112 -1.44 -13.20 -7.80
N GLY A 113 -2.18 -12.09 -7.96
CA GLY A 113 -3.64 -12.09 -8.03
C GLY A 113 -4.34 -12.26 -6.67
N LYS A 114 -3.62 -12.08 -5.55
CA LYS A 114 -4.22 -12.02 -4.21
C LYS A 114 -5.13 -10.79 -4.05
N ILE A 115 -4.77 -9.71 -4.73
CA ILE A 115 -5.56 -8.49 -4.90
C ILE A 115 -5.68 -8.15 -6.38
N ASP A 116 -6.75 -7.49 -6.77
CA ASP A 116 -7.01 -7.06 -8.15
C ASP A 116 -6.30 -5.72 -8.46
N ALA A 117 -6.18 -4.87 -7.44
CA ALA A 117 -5.60 -3.53 -7.57
C ALA A 117 -4.90 -3.08 -6.28
N ILE A 118 -3.94 -2.17 -6.45
CA ILE A 118 -3.32 -1.40 -5.36
C ILE A 118 -3.91 0.02 -5.44
N ILE A 119 -4.59 0.46 -4.37
CA ILE A 119 -5.05 1.84 -4.21
C ILE A 119 -4.58 2.29 -2.82
N ALA A 120 -3.37 2.87 -2.78
CA ALA A 120 -2.62 3.06 -1.54
C ALA A 120 -1.70 4.29 -1.57
N GLY A 121 -2.11 5.38 -2.23
CA GLY A 121 -1.24 6.54 -2.40
C GLY A 121 0.02 6.21 -3.21
N MET A 122 -0.03 5.25 -4.12
CA MET A 122 1.15 4.73 -4.81
C MET A 122 1.49 5.52 -6.07
N SER A 123 2.72 6.04 -6.14
CA SER A 123 3.24 6.72 -7.33
C SER A 123 3.63 5.72 -8.43
N PRO A 124 3.30 6.01 -9.70
CA PRO A 124 3.63 5.18 -10.86
C PRO A 124 5.07 5.41 -11.33
N THR A 125 6.05 5.21 -10.44
CA THR A 125 7.47 5.40 -10.75
C THR A 125 7.94 4.48 -11.88
N ALA A 126 9.00 4.89 -12.60
CA ALA A 126 9.57 4.11 -13.68
C ALA A 126 9.95 2.69 -13.23
N GLU A 127 10.55 2.55 -12.04
CA GLU A 127 10.92 1.26 -11.46
C GLU A 127 9.69 0.34 -11.25
N ARG A 128 8.60 0.88 -10.67
CA ARG A 128 7.38 0.10 -10.45
C ARG A 128 6.70 -0.31 -11.75
N LYS A 129 6.75 0.55 -12.77
CA LYS A 129 6.24 0.26 -14.12
C LYS A 129 6.96 -0.91 -14.80
N GLU A 130 8.15 -1.31 -14.37
CA GLU A 130 8.78 -2.53 -14.85
C GLU A 130 8.02 -3.79 -14.41
N SER A 131 7.43 -3.75 -13.21
CA SER A 131 6.82 -4.90 -12.52
C SER A 131 5.31 -4.97 -12.60
N ILE A 132 4.62 -3.83 -12.63
CA ILE A 132 3.16 -3.70 -12.64
C ILE A 132 2.72 -2.61 -13.62
N ASP A 133 1.44 -2.59 -13.98
CA ASP A 133 0.85 -1.51 -14.76
C ASP A 133 0.15 -0.50 -13.84
N PHE A 134 -0.06 0.69 -14.37
CA PHE A 134 -0.78 1.77 -13.69
C PHE A 134 -1.89 2.34 -14.56
N THR A 135 -2.94 2.82 -13.91
CA THR A 135 -4.01 3.60 -14.53
C THR A 135 -3.57 5.03 -14.78
N ASP A 136 -4.49 5.84 -15.29
CA ASP A 136 -4.40 7.30 -15.23
C ASP A 136 -4.35 7.77 -13.77
N VAL A 137 -3.77 8.95 -13.58
CA VAL A 137 -3.55 9.57 -12.26
C VAL A 137 -4.88 9.96 -11.62
N TYR A 138 -5.07 9.61 -10.34
CA TYR A 138 -6.25 10.03 -9.59
C TYR A 138 -5.96 11.12 -8.55
N TYR A 139 -4.69 11.38 -8.22
CA TYR A 139 -4.25 12.47 -7.35
C TYR A 139 -2.83 12.91 -7.70
N THR A 140 -2.51 14.17 -7.41
CA THR A 140 -1.14 14.70 -7.51
C THR A 140 -0.84 15.51 -6.27
N SER A 141 0.34 15.37 -5.71
CA SER A 141 0.76 16.01 -4.47
C SER A 141 2.18 16.60 -4.57
N ASP A 142 2.52 17.48 -3.63
CA ASP A 142 3.86 18.05 -3.47
C ASP A 142 4.57 17.41 -2.28
N LEU A 143 5.91 17.31 -2.36
CA LEU A 143 6.72 16.87 -1.24
C LEU A 143 6.88 17.96 -0.19
N VAL A 144 6.75 17.54 1.05
CA VAL A 144 6.95 18.37 2.24
C VAL A 144 7.88 17.67 3.23
N MET A 145 8.30 18.40 4.26
CA MET A 145 9.00 17.82 5.40
C MET A 145 8.13 17.96 6.65
N VAL A 146 7.94 16.88 7.39
CA VAL A 146 7.30 16.93 8.71
C VAL A 146 8.38 16.94 9.77
N VAL A 147 8.32 17.91 10.67
CA VAL A 147 9.34 18.20 11.71
C VAL A 147 8.69 18.47 13.06
N LYS A 148 9.48 18.57 14.13
CA LYS A 148 8.97 19.03 15.43
C LYS A 148 8.65 20.53 15.40
N LYS A 149 7.47 20.87 15.91
CA LYS A 149 7.08 22.25 16.19
C LYS A 149 7.95 22.84 17.31
N GLY A 150 8.34 24.10 17.19
CA GLY A 150 9.30 24.73 18.10
C GLY A 150 10.74 24.21 17.96
N GLY A 151 10.98 23.26 17.03
CA GLY A 151 12.28 22.69 16.78
C GLY A 151 13.12 23.53 15.82
N LYS A 152 14.39 23.11 15.65
CA LYS A 152 15.39 23.83 14.83
C LYS A 152 14.95 24.05 13.38
N TYR A 153 14.16 23.12 12.84
CA TYR A 153 13.86 23.06 11.41
C TYR A 153 12.44 23.53 11.06
N GLU A 154 11.63 23.98 12.05
CA GLU A 154 10.24 24.40 11.82
C GLU A 154 10.10 25.54 10.79
N ASN A 155 11.07 26.46 10.78
CA ASN A 155 11.04 27.62 9.88
C ASN A 155 11.96 27.46 8.66
N ALA A 156 12.35 26.23 8.32
CA ALA A 156 13.10 25.95 7.11
C ALA A 156 12.25 26.27 5.87
N THR A 157 12.86 26.76 4.80
CA THR A 157 12.19 27.10 3.54
C THR A 157 12.88 26.51 2.33
N LYS A 158 14.04 25.87 2.52
CA LYS A 158 14.82 25.24 1.46
C LYS A 158 15.57 24.02 1.96
N LEU A 159 15.92 23.11 1.05
CA LEU A 159 16.60 21.86 1.38
C LEU A 159 17.91 22.08 2.16
N SER A 160 18.69 23.12 1.84
CA SER A 160 19.95 23.40 2.51
C SER A 160 19.82 23.75 3.99
N ASP A 161 18.64 24.14 4.46
CA ASP A 161 18.37 24.43 5.86
C ASP A 161 18.40 23.14 6.72
N PHE A 162 18.24 21.98 6.09
CA PHE A 162 18.29 20.66 6.73
C PHE A 162 19.70 20.07 6.81
N LYS A 163 20.74 20.82 6.50
CA LYS A 163 22.12 20.36 6.66
C LYS A 163 22.39 19.92 8.11
N GLY A 164 22.83 18.67 8.25
CA GLY A 164 23.10 18.02 9.54
C GLY A 164 21.87 17.49 10.26
N ALA A 165 20.66 17.65 9.70
CA ALA A 165 19.44 17.05 10.21
C ALA A 165 19.46 15.54 10.02
N THR A 166 18.86 14.81 10.96
CA THR A 166 18.61 13.36 10.86
C THR A 166 17.24 13.15 10.22
N ILE A 167 17.22 12.75 8.95
CA ILE A 167 15.99 12.63 8.13
C ILE A 167 15.79 11.20 7.67
N THR A 168 14.54 10.75 7.67
CA THR A 168 14.11 9.46 7.11
C THR A 168 12.96 9.63 6.12
N GLY A 169 12.57 8.53 5.50
CA GLY A 169 11.41 8.37 4.63
C GLY A 169 10.94 6.93 4.65
N GLN A 170 9.81 6.65 4.02
CA GLN A 170 9.27 5.30 3.96
C GLN A 170 10.14 4.41 3.08
N LEU A 171 10.32 3.16 3.53
CA LEU A 171 11.08 2.12 2.83
C LEU A 171 10.49 1.88 1.43
N ASN A 172 11.36 1.65 0.44
CA ASN A 172 11.01 1.36 -0.95
C ASN A 172 10.10 2.43 -1.61
N THR A 173 10.33 3.70 -1.21
CA THR A 173 9.66 4.86 -1.82
C THR A 173 10.67 5.91 -2.27
N PHE A 174 10.23 6.76 -3.21
CA PHE A 174 11.01 7.92 -3.62
C PHE A 174 11.16 8.96 -2.49
N HIS A 175 10.26 8.99 -1.49
CA HIS A 175 10.41 9.81 -0.29
C HIS A 175 11.74 9.56 0.42
N TYR A 176 12.22 8.32 0.41
CA TYR A 176 13.51 7.99 1.01
C TYR A 176 14.69 8.36 0.09
N THR A 177 14.55 8.16 -1.22
CA THR A 177 15.64 8.41 -2.17
C THR A 177 15.91 9.91 -2.36
N VAL A 178 14.88 10.76 -2.35
CA VAL A 178 15.06 12.22 -2.51
C VAL A 178 15.84 12.88 -1.38
N ILE A 179 15.97 12.22 -0.21
CA ILE A 179 16.76 12.71 0.92
C ILE A 179 18.22 12.97 0.50
N ASP A 180 18.74 12.22 -0.46
CA ASP A 180 20.11 12.39 -0.99
C ASP A 180 20.32 13.74 -1.68
N GLN A 181 19.27 14.50 -1.97
CA GLN A 181 19.35 15.86 -2.49
C GLN A 181 19.71 16.90 -1.41
N ILE A 182 19.65 16.53 -0.14
CA ILE A 182 20.00 17.44 0.99
C ILE A 182 21.48 17.33 1.31
N ASP A 183 22.25 18.33 0.93
CA ASP A 183 23.70 18.33 1.19
C ASP A 183 24.03 18.29 2.69
N GLY A 184 24.82 17.30 3.09
CA GLY A 184 25.24 17.12 4.48
C GLY A 184 24.15 16.65 5.45
N VAL A 185 23.05 16.09 4.95
CA VAL A 185 22.02 15.44 5.78
C VAL A 185 22.57 14.17 6.44
N LYS A 186 22.02 13.81 7.59
CA LYS A 186 22.19 12.48 8.19
C LYS A 186 20.97 11.65 7.81
N LYS A 187 21.08 10.88 6.73
CA LYS A 187 20.04 9.98 6.28
C LYS A 187 19.92 8.79 7.22
N ASP A 188 18.83 8.71 8.00
CA ASP A 188 18.57 7.57 8.88
C ASP A 188 18.01 6.39 8.08
N THR A 189 17.96 5.21 8.69
CA THR A 189 17.37 4.02 8.09
C THR A 189 15.92 4.28 7.71
N ALA A 190 15.52 3.85 6.50
CA ALA A 190 14.14 3.91 6.06
C ALA A 190 13.21 3.17 7.03
N MET A 191 11.99 3.64 7.18
CA MET A 191 10.99 3.05 8.08
C MET A 191 9.83 2.46 7.29
N ASP A 192 9.16 1.46 7.86
CA ASP A 192 8.16 0.67 7.16
C ASP A 192 6.91 1.48 6.79
N ASN A 193 6.51 2.43 7.67
CA ASN A 193 5.25 3.18 7.50
C ASN A 193 5.28 4.55 8.20
N PHE A 194 4.29 5.39 7.89
CA PHE A 194 4.15 6.73 8.47
C PHE A 194 3.93 6.74 9.98
N PRO A 195 3.12 5.85 10.60
CA PRO A 195 3.02 5.75 12.04
C PRO A 195 4.38 5.56 12.75
N ALA A 196 5.25 4.71 12.21
CA ALA A 196 6.60 4.51 12.76
C ALA A 196 7.45 5.79 12.68
N MET A 197 7.39 6.52 11.55
CA MET A 197 8.10 7.79 11.39
C MET A 197 7.58 8.86 12.35
N ARG A 198 6.26 8.95 12.56
CA ARG A 198 5.65 9.88 13.53
C ARG A 198 6.13 9.59 14.95
N VAL A 199 6.19 8.32 15.36
CA VAL A 199 6.75 7.91 16.68
C VAL A 199 8.24 8.26 16.80
N ALA A 200 9.02 8.03 15.76
CA ALA A 200 10.44 8.37 15.74
C ALA A 200 10.67 9.88 15.83
N LEU A 201 9.86 10.69 15.15
CA LEU A 201 9.89 12.15 15.26
C LEU A 201 9.48 12.61 16.66
N GLU A 202 8.39 12.10 17.21
CA GLU A 202 7.91 12.46 18.56
C GLU A 202 8.96 12.16 19.62
N SER A 203 9.62 11.00 19.55
CA SER A 203 10.68 10.62 20.48
C SER A 203 12.00 11.38 20.29
N GLY A 204 12.17 12.09 19.17
CA GLY A 204 13.40 12.80 18.83
C GLY A 204 14.52 11.91 18.30
N LYS A 205 14.19 10.69 17.85
CA LYS A 205 15.14 9.82 17.15
C LYS A 205 15.52 10.41 15.79
N ILE A 206 14.60 11.08 15.13
CA ILE A 206 14.79 11.81 13.88
C ILE A 206 14.41 13.29 14.05
N ASP A 207 14.94 14.14 13.20
CA ASP A 207 14.59 15.58 13.15
C ASP A 207 13.43 15.85 12.20
N GLY A 208 13.17 14.96 11.25
CA GLY A 208 12.07 15.05 10.30
C GLY A 208 11.98 13.84 9.39
N TYR A 209 10.88 13.76 8.65
CA TYR A 209 10.67 12.77 7.59
C TYR A 209 10.06 13.43 6.36
N VAL A 210 10.42 12.88 5.18
CA VAL A 210 9.85 13.31 3.91
C VAL A 210 8.44 12.74 3.77
N SER A 211 7.52 13.58 3.33
CA SER A 211 6.12 13.22 3.15
C SER A 211 5.50 13.98 1.98
N GLU A 212 4.26 13.71 1.71
CA GLU A 212 3.41 14.49 0.82
C GLU A 212 2.53 15.46 1.61
N ARG A 213 2.15 16.57 0.97
CA ARG A 213 1.34 17.61 1.61
C ARG A 213 0.09 17.08 2.34
N PRO A 214 -0.74 16.18 1.78
CA PRO A 214 -1.91 15.68 2.49
C PRO A 214 -1.55 14.98 3.82
N GLU A 215 -0.54 14.12 3.81
CA GLU A 215 -0.07 13.45 5.04
C GLU A 215 0.51 14.45 6.03
N GLY A 216 1.30 15.43 5.58
CA GLY A 216 1.85 16.49 6.43
C GLY A 216 0.77 17.27 7.15
N VAL A 217 -0.33 17.62 6.47
CA VAL A 217 -1.51 18.25 7.07
C VAL A 217 -2.16 17.30 8.08
N SER A 218 -2.38 16.03 7.73
CA SER A 218 -2.94 15.03 8.64
C SER A 218 -2.08 14.87 9.90
N ALA A 219 -0.76 14.74 9.75
CA ALA A 219 0.16 14.58 10.86
C ALA A 219 0.12 15.78 11.84
N THR A 220 0.11 17.00 11.30
CA THR A 220 0.08 18.24 12.12
C THR A 220 -1.30 18.51 12.73
N SER A 221 -2.36 18.01 12.13
CA SER A 221 -3.71 18.06 12.69
C SER A 221 -3.85 17.09 13.86
N ALA A 222 -3.34 15.87 13.70
CA ALA A 222 -3.39 14.83 14.72
C ALA A 222 -2.44 15.09 15.90
N ASN A 223 -1.26 15.67 15.64
CA ASN A 223 -0.26 15.97 16.68
C ASN A 223 0.20 17.44 16.62
N LYS A 224 -0.18 18.20 17.62
CA LYS A 224 0.15 19.64 17.70
C LYS A 224 1.63 19.93 17.99
N ASN A 225 2.44 18.90 18.27
CA ASN A 225 3.89 19.00 18.42
C ASN A 225 4.61 18.88 17.07
N PHE A 226 3.90 18.66 15.98
CA PHE A 226 4.46 18.59 14.63
C PHE A 226 4.19 19.87 13.86
N ALA A 227 5.08 20.18 12.94
CA ALA A 227 4.96 21.23 11.94
C ALA A 227 5.28 20.67 10.56
N MET A 228 4.57 21.14 9.55
CA MET A 228 4.83 20.85 8.15
C MET A 228 5.64 21.99 7.55
N VAL A 229 6.75 21.66 6.92
CA VAL A 229 7.60 22.59 6.19
C VAL A 229 7.31 22.44 4.71
N GLU A 230 6.82 23.52 4.11
CA GLU A 230 6.70 23.70 2.67
C GLU A 230 7.88 24.48 2.15
N PHE A 231 8.42 24.05 1.03
CA PHE A 231 9.58 24.71 0.46
C PHE A 231 9.17 25.91 -0.39
N ALA A 232 9.99 26.95 -0.39
CA ALA A 232 9.83 28.05 -1.34
C ALA A 232 10.03 27.57 -2.78
N ASP A 233 9.46 28.29 -3.74
CA ASP A 233 9.53 27.94 -5.15
C ASP A 233 10.94 27.63 -5.63
N GLY A 234 11.13 26.44 -6.18
CA GLY A 234 12.41 25.95 -6.69
C GLY A 234 13.45 25.62 -5.59
N GLN A 235 13.10 25.67 -4.30
CA GLN A 235 13.97 25.36 -3.18
C GLN A 235 13.73 23.98 -2.54
N GLY A 236 12.71 23.27 -3.01
CA GLY A 236 12.33 21.93 -2.56
C GLY A 236 13.02 20.81 -3.34
N PHE A 237 12.53 19.60 -3.13
CA PHE A 237 12.99 18.42 -3.83
C PHE A 237 12.71 18.52 -5.34
N LYS A 238 13.66 18.03 -6.13
CA LYS A 238 13.46 17.81 -7.56
C LYS A 238 12.82 16.45 -7.74
N THR A 239 11.65 16.42 -8.34
CA THR A 239 10.86 15.23 -8.61
C THR A 239 10.44 15.22 -10.08
N SER A 240 10.10 14.05 -10.61
CA SER A 240 9.37 13.92 -11.86
C SER A 240 7.87 14.05 -11.62
N ASP A 241 7.09 14.32 -12.66
CA ASP A 241 5.63 14.30 -12.59
C ASP A 241 5.10 12.92 -12.15
N GLU A 242 5.82 11.84 -12.47
CA GLU A 242 5.47 10.47 -12.09
C GLU A 242 5.69 10.20 -10.60
N ASP A 243 6.68 10.85 -9.98
CA ASP A 243 6.96 10.69 -8.55
C ASP A 243 5.87 11.33 -7.69
N THR A 244 5.33 12.46 -8.11
CA THR A 244 4.29 13.22 -7.39
C THR A 244 2.87 12.82 -7.76
N ALA A 245 2.70 12.01 -8.81
CA ALA A 245 1.42 11.45 -9.21
C ALA A 245 1.06 10.22 -8.37
N ILE A 246 -0.24 9.97 -8.22
CA ILE A 246 -0.78 8.78 -7.55
C ILE A 246 -1.76 8.10 -8.51
N ALA A 247 -1.55 6.79 -8.71
CA ALA A 247 -2.33 5.99 -9.66
C ALA A 247 -2.65 4.60 -9.09
N VAL A 248 -3.65 3.94 -9.66
CA VAL A 248 -4.01 2.57 -9.29
C VAL A 248 -3.00 1.60 -9.89
N GLY A 249 -2.35 0.80 -9.05
CA GLY A 249 -1.45 -0.26 -9.49
C GLY A 249 -2.22 -1.53 -9.85
N LEU A 250 -1.86 -2.16 -10.96
CA LEU A 250 -2.52 -3.34 -11.52
C LEU A 250 -1.46 -4.37 -11.94
N LYS A 251 -1.85 -5.64 -11.97
CA LYS A 251 -1.03 -6.66 -12.61
C LYS A 251 -0.75 -6.27 -14.07
N LYS A 252 0.42 -6.61 -14.59
CA LYS A 252 0.76 -6.43 -16.00
C LYS A 252 -0.32 -6.99 -16.92
N ASP A 253 -0.64 -6.22 -17.96
CA ASP A 253 -1.64 -6.58 -18.99
C ASP A 253 -3.05 -6.85 -18.42
N SER A 254 -3.39 -6.21 -17.31
CA SER A 254 -4.72 -6.34 -16.70
C SER A 254 -5.81 -5.73 -17.58
N ASP A 255 -6.87 -6.48 -17.82
CA ASP A 255 -8.08 -6.02 -18.52
C ASP A 255 -8.91 -5.01 -17.72
N LEU A 256 -8.54 -4.75 -16.47
CA LEU A 256 -9.16 -3.73 -15.61
C LEU A 256 -8.68 -2.32 -15.92
N LYS A 257 -7.50 -2.14 -16.52
CA LYS A 257 -6.88 -0.83 -16.73
C LYS A 257 -7.79 0.15 -17.46
N ASP A 258 -8.26 -0.22 -18.64
CA ASP A 258 -9.12 0.66 -19.44
C ASP A 258 -10.49 0.90 -18.80
N LYS A 259 -11.03 -0.11 -18.11
CA LYS A 259 -12.29 0.01 -17.38
C LYS A 259 -12.16 1.01 -16.23
N ILE A 260 -11.08 0.91 -15.46
CA ILE A 260 -10.80 1.81 -14.33
C ILE A 260 -10.50 3.22 -14.82
N ASN A 261 -9.71 3.39 -15.89
CA ASN A 261 -9.45 4.70 -16.49
C ASN A 261 -10.74 5.39 -16.92
N LYS A 262 -11.67 4.66 -17.52
CA LYS A 262 -12.99 5.19 -17.88
C LYS A 262 -13.79 5.66 -16.66
N ILE A 263 -13.73 4.92 -15.57
CA ILE A 263 -14.40 5.31 -14.30
C ILE A 263 -13.72 6.55 -13.72
N LEU A 264 -12.39 6.56 -13.64
CA LEU A 264 -11.62 7.69 -13.11
C LEU A 264 -11.85 8.98 -13.92
N ALA A 265 -11.98 8.89 -15.24
CA ALA A 265 -12.31 10.02 -16.10
C ALA A 265 -13.71 10.61 -15.81
N GLY A 266 -14.61 9.82 -15.22
CA GLY A 266 -15.93 10.28 -14.78
C GLY A 266 -15.93 11.02 -13.45
N ILE A 267 -14.82 11.00 -12.68
CA ILE A 267 -14.68 11.71 -11.39
C ILE A 267 -14.02 13.06 -11.67
N SER A 268 -14.77 14.15 -11.52
CA SER A 268 -14.25 15.50 -11.78
C SER A 268 -13.16 15.92 -10.77
N GLU A 269 -12.35 16.93 -11.10
CA GLU A 269 -11.35 17.48 -10.19
C GLU A 269 -11.99 18.05 -8.92
N ASP A 270 -13.13 18.75 -9.04
CA ASP A 270 -13.87 19.26 -7.90
C ASP A 270 -14.33 18.13 -6.98
N GLU A 271 -14.84 17.03 -7.56
CA GLU A 271 -15.25 15.87 -6.78
C GLU A 271 -14.06 15.19 -6.08
N ARG A 272 -12.91 15.06 -6.75
CA ARG A 272 -11.68 14.51 -6.14
C ARG A 272 -11.21 15.39 -4.98
N LYS A 273 -11.27 16.71 -5.15
CA LYS A 273 -10.96 17.66 -4.09
C LYS A 273 -11.94 17.53 -2.92
N ASP A 274 -13.24 17.50 -3.17
CA ASP A 274 -14.26 17.32 -2.15
C ASP A 274 -14.08 16.00 -1.37
N LEU A 275 -13.70 14.90 -2.06
CA LEU A 275 -13.41 13.63 -1.42
C LEU A 275 -12.20 13.74 -0.48
N MET A 276 -11.12 14.41 -0.91
CA MET A 276 -9.96 14.65 -0.07
C MET A 276 -10.32 15.57 1.12
N ASP A 277 -11.02 16.67 0.87
CA ASP A 277 -11.39 17.64 1.90
C ASP A 277 -12.27 17.02 3.01
N LYS A 278 -13.13 16.05 2.67
CA LYS A 278 -13.93 15.31 3.65
C LYS A 278 -13.09 14.41 4.57
N THR A 279 -11.90 14.04 4.17
CA THR A 279 -11.01 13.22 5.00
C THR A 279 -10.28 14.01 6.09
N TRP A 280 -10.39 15.35 6.06
CA TRP A 280 -9.73 16.24 7.02
C TRP A 280 -10.63 16.60 8.22
N ASN A 281 -11.92 16.32 8.12
CA ASN A 281 -12.97 16.60 9.10
C ASN A 281 -13.33 15.30 9.84
#